data_8594710ca2f51c7e4e9e160fb015a2d6
#
_entry.id   8594710ca2f51c7e4e9e160fb015a2d6
#
_cell.length_a   1.000
_cell.length_b   1.000
_cell.length_c   1.000
_cell.angle_alpha   90.00
_cell.angle_beta   90.00
_cell.angle_gamma   90.00
#
_symmetry.space_group_name_H-M   'P 1'
#
loop_
_entity.id
_entity.type
_entity.pdbx_description
1 polymer ?
#
loop_
_entity_poly.entity_id
_entity_poly.type
_entity_poly.pdbx_seq_one_letter_code
_entity_poly.pdbx_strand_id
1 'polypeptide(L)'
;MKCNVVCIQTYPKMNQKEENLFHMETLLRKAMESHPDTQLIIFPELAVTGYQCGKNFKDLAETATINSTSVKKMSALAKEFHVHIVYGMAEKEEDILYNSQFFIDDTGVLLGTYRKVHLFDSEKNYFTPGDQFKVFNTKIGRIGLFICYDAFFPEAARSLAIQGVDL
;
A
#
# COMPACT_ATOMS: atom_id res chain seq x y z
N MET A 1 6.32 22.00 3.44
CA MET A 1 6.15 21.47 2.08
C MET A 1 4.65 21.33 1.80
N LYS A 2 4.17 21.53 0.57
CA LYS A 2 2.76 21.30 0.19
C LYS A 2 2.74 20.09 -0.75
N CYS A 3 1.97 19.05 -0.40
CA CYS A 3 1.77 17.87 -1.22
C CYS A 3 0.27 17.66 -1.45
N ASN A 4 -0.13 17.46 -2.72
CA ASN A 4 -1.51 17.16 -3.06
C ASN A 4 -1.70 15.64 -3.02
N VAL A 5 -2.57 15.18 -2.10
CA VAL A 5 -2.81 13.76 -1.82
C VAL A 5 -4.27 13.44 -2.10
N VAL A 6 -4.50 12.32 -2.78
CA VAL A 6 -5.84 11.73 -2.93
C VAL A 6 -5.88 10.39 -2.19
N CYS A 7 -6.78 10.29 -1.21
CA CYS A 7 -7.10 9.03 -0.55
C CYS A 7 -8.33 8.41 -1.22
N ILE A 8 -8.16 7.26 -1.83
CA ILE A 8 -9.22 6.54 -2.49
C ILE A 8 -9.92 5.63 -1.48
N GLN A 9 -11.20 5.89 -1.23
CA GLN A 9 -12.04 4.99 -0.45
C GLN A 9 -12.74 4.01 -1.39
N THR A 10 -12.52 2.72 -1.16
CA THR A 10 -13.15 1.64 -1.93
C THR A 10 -13.42 0.45 -1.01
N TYR A 11 -14.34 -0.40 -1.44
CA TYR A 11 -14.64 -1.66 -0.78
C TYR A 11 -14.16 -2.82 -1.67
N PRO A 12 -12.96 -3.38 -1.42
CA PRO A 12 -12.44 -4.46 -2.24
C PRO A 12 -13.27 -5.74 -2.05
N LYS A 13 -13.55 -6.42 -3.15
CA LYS A 13 -14.22 -7.72 -3.12
C LYS A 13 -13.27 -8.80 -2.63
N MET A 14 -13.71 -9.60 -1.68
CA MET A 14 -12.91 -10.69 -1.12
C MET A 14 -12.57 -11.73 -2.19
N ASN A 15 -11.32 -12.14 -2.25
CA ASN A 15 -10.79 -13.15 -3.16
C ASN A 15 -10.89 -12.81 -4.66
N GLN A 16 -11.15 -11.55 -5.02
CA GLN A 16 -11.33 -11.10 -6.40
C GLN A 16 -10.20 -10.16 -6.84
N LYS A 17 -8.96 -10.65 -6.77
CA LYS A 17 -7.75 -9.86 -7.03
C LYS A 17 -7.79 -9.08 -8.35
N GLU A 18 -8.11 -9.75 -9.44
CA GLU A 18 -8.13 -9.14 -10.77
C GLU A 18 -9.21 -8.05 -10.89
N GLU A 19 -10.39 -8.31 -10.33
CA GLU A 19 -11.49 -7.34 -10.33
C GLU A 19 -11.17 -6.13 -9.46
N ASN A 20 -10.56 -6.35 -8.29
CA ASN A 20 -10.11 -5.26 -7.43
C ASN A 20 -9.04 -4.40 -8.13
N LEU A 21 -8.05 -5.01 -8.77
CA LEU A 21 -7.03 -4.29 -9.54
C LEU A 21 -7.62 -3.47 -10.69
N PHE A 22 -8.60 -4.00 -11.39
CA PHE A 22 -9.33 -3.26 -12.44
C PHE A 22 -10.11 -2.08 -11.86
N HIS A 23 -10.78 -2.30 -10.75
CA HIS A 23 -11.52 -1.25 -10.06
C HIS A 23 -10.60 -0.15 -9.52
N MET A 24 -9.47 -0.52 -8.92
CA MET A 24 -8.45 0.42 -8.45
C MET A 24 -7.92 1.30 -9.59
N GLU A 25 -7.60 0.70 -10.75
CA GLU A 25 -7.22 1.46 -11.95
C GLU A 25 -8.29 2.46 -12.36
N THR A 26 -9.56 2.03 -12.42
CA THR A 26 -10.68 2.89 -12.78
C THR A 26 -10.81 4.10 -11.85
N LEU A 27 -10.69 3.85 -10.54
CA LEU A 27 -10.76 4.92 -9.53
C LEU A 27 -9.57 5.88 -9.61
N LEU A 28 -8.35 5.34 -9.86
CA LEU A 28 -7.16 6.15 -10.03
C LEU A 28 -7.29 7.08 -11.25
N ARG A 29 -7.68 6.55 -12.41
CA ARG A 29 -7.89 7.36 -13.63
C ARG A 29 -8.88 8.48 -13.39
N LYS A 30 -10.02 8.17 -12.77
CA LYS A 30 -11.03 9.16 -12.39
C LYS A 30 -10.49 10.22 -11.41
N ALA A 31 -9.67 9.80 -10.45
CA ALA A 31 -9.04 10.73 -9.51
C ALA A 31 -8.09 11.69 -10.23
N MET A 32 -7.26 11.19 -11.15
CA MET A 32 -6.33 12.01 -11.93
C MET A 32 -7.03 12.93 -12.93
N GLU A 33 -8.15 12.51 -13.51
CA GLU A 33 -9.00 13.39 -14.34
C GLU A 33 -9.58 14.58 -13.53
N SER A 34 -10.00 14.31 -12.30
CA SER A 34 -10.62 15.34 -11.42
C SER A 34 -9.57 16.21 -10.70
N HIS A 35 -8.40 15.67 -10.43
CA HIS A 35 -7.32 16.27 -9.64
C HIS A 35 -5.96 16.04 -10.31
N PRO A 36 -5.68 16.67 -11.47
CA PRO A 36 -4.49 16.38 -12.27
C PRO A 36 -3.16 16.78 -11.62
N ASP A 37 -3.20 17.60 -10.59
CA ASP A 37 -2.03 18.05 -9.79
C ASP A 37 -1.73 17.16 -8.60
N THR A 38 -2.38 15.99 -8.50
CA THR A 38 -2.14 14.99 -7.44
C THR A 38 -0.73 14.44 -7.53
N GLN A 39 -0.04 14.38 -6.39
CA GLN A 39 1.32 13.87 -6.28
C GLN A 39 1.41 12.50 -5.61
N LEU A 40 0.40 12.15 -4.81
CA LEU A 40 0.32 10.87 -4.10
C LEU A 40 -1.11 10.36 -4.09
N ILE A 41 -1.29 9.10 -4.48
CA ILE A 41 -2.55 8.37 -4.35
C ILE A 41 -2.38 7.26 -3.31
N ILE A 42 -3.34 7.15 -2.40
CA ILE A 42 -3.33 6.16 -1.34
C ILE A 42 -4.59 5.31 -1.44
N PHE A 43 -4.41 4.00 -1.57
CA PHE A 43 -5.47 2.98 -1.48
C PHE A 43 -5.51 2.36 -0.08
N PRO A 44 -6.67 1.79 0.32
CA PRO A 44 -6.82 1.21 1.64
C PRO A 44 -5.99 -0.06 1.85
N GLU A 45 -5.95 -0.50 3.11
CA GLU A 45 -5.40 -1.77 3.57
C GLU A 45 -6.01 -2.93 2.77
N LEU A 46 -5.15 -3.88 2.31
CA LEU A 46 -5.54 -5.08 1.57
C LEU A 46 -6.48 -4.81 0.38
N ALA A 47 -6.32 -3.65 -0.27
CA ALA A 47 -7.17 -3.20 -1.38
C ALA A 47 -7.19 -4.18 -2.56
N VAL A 48 -6.10 -4.91 -2.77
CA VAL A 48 -5.98 -5.87 -3.89
C VAL A 48 -6.67 -7.19 -3.58
N THR A 49 -6.53 -7.72 -2.36
CA THR A 49 -7.02 -9.06 -2.00
C THR A 49 -8.41 -9.06 -1.36
N GLY A 50 -8.76 -7.95 -0.69
CA GLY A 50 -9.83 -7.89 0.30
C GLY A 50 -9.34 -8.25 1.70
N TYR A 51 -10.09 -7.84 2.73
CA TYR A 51 -9.64 -7.94 4.13
C TYR A 51 -9.92 -9.29 4.78
N GLN A 52 -10.98 -10.00 4.40
CA GLN A 52 -11.42 -11.24 5.05
C GLN A 52 -11.27 -12.48 4.14
N CYS A 53 -10.08 -12.69 3.59
CA CYS A 53 -9.83 -13.81 2.69
C CYS A 53 -9.42 -15.12 3.40
N GLY A 54 -9.13 -15.07 4.69
CA GLY A 54 -8.83 -16.26 5.49
C GLY A 54 -7.62 -17.03 4.92
N LYS A 55 -7.78 -18.34 4.78
CA LYS A 55 -6.70 -19.21 4.23
C LYS A 55 -6.33 -18.89 2.78
N ASN A 56 -7.20 -18.22 2.03
CA ASN A 56 -6.96 -17.87 0.62
C ASN A 56 -5.89 -16.79 0.47
N PHE A 57 -5.49 -16.09 1.52
CA PHE A 57 -4.37 -15.16 1.46
C PHE A 57 -3.11 -15.80 0.89
N LYS A 58 -2.87 -17.10 1.16
CA LYS A 58 -1.71 -17.84 0.65
C LYS A 58 -1.65 -17.87 -0.89
N ASP A 59 -2.81 -17.99 -1.54
CA ASP A 59 -2.93 -18.08 -2.99
C ASP A 59 -3.05 -16.69 -3.65
N LEU A 60 -3.52 -15.70 -2.91
CA LEU A 60 -3.72 -14.33 -3.39
C LEU A 60 -2.47 -13.45 -3.24
N ALA A 61 -1.63 -13.75 -2.25
CA ALA A 61 -0.46 -12.94 -1.92
C ALA A 61 0.56 -12.91 -3.07
N GLU A 62 1.23 -11.78 -3.20
CA GLU A 62 2.30 -11.58 -4.20
C GLU A 62 3.62 -11.22 -3.52
N THR A 63 4.71 -11.54 -4.18
CA THR A 63 6.04 -11.06 -3.78
C THR A 63 6.19 -9.57 -4.07
N ALA A 64 6.97 -8.87 -3.27
CA ALA A 64 7.27 -7.44 -3.48
C ALA A 64 8.31 -7.25 -4.60
N THR A 65 7.96 -7.66 -5.82
CA THR A 65 8.84 -7.59 -6.99
C THR A 65 8.12 -6.99 -8.19
N ILE A 66 8.89 -6.43 -9.12
CA ILE A 66 8.36 -5.87 -10.38
C ILE A 66 7.66 -6.92 -11.25
N ASN A 67 7.89 -8.20 -11.00
CA ASN A 67 7.23 -9.27 -11.76
C ASN A 67 5.80 -9.58 -11.27
N SER A 68 5.42 -9.13 -10.11
CA SER A 68 4.09 -9.35 -9.54
C SER A 68 3.02 -8.56 -10.29
N THR A 69 1.83 -9.15 -10.42
CA THR A 69 0.73 -8.59 -11.23
C THR A 69 0.31 -7.21 -10.73
N SER A 70 0.12 -7.07 -9.41
CA SER A 70 -0.28 -5.78 -8.82
C SER A 70 0.80 -4.73 -8.99
N VAL A 71 2.08 -5.09 -8.78
CA VAL A 71 3.21 -4.17 -8.94
C VAL A 71 3.32 -3.70 -10.37
N LYS A 72 3.28 -4.61 -11.37
CA LYS A 72 3.31 -4.25 -12.80
C LYS A 72 2.21 -3.24 -13.15
N LYS A 73 0.99 -3.51 -12.70
CA LYS A 73 -0.16 -2.66 -12.99
C LYS A 73 -0.01 -1.28 -12.35
N MET A 74 0.29 -1.23 -11.05
CA MET A 74 0.44 0.04 -10.34
C MET A 74 1.67 0.84 -10.79
N SER A 75 2.77 0.17 -11.14
CA SER A 75 3.96 0.80 -11.73
C SER A 75 3.65 1.47 -13.08
N ALA A 76 2.88 0.80 -13.94
CA ALA A 76 2.46 1.38 -15.21
C ALA A 76 1.60 2.63 -15.00
N LEU A 77 0.63 2.59 -14.08
CA LEU A 77 -0.23 3.72 -13.76
C LEU A 77 0.56 4.87 -13.10
N ALA A 78 1.46 4.58 -12.17
CA ALA A 78 2.32 5.57 -11.54
C ALA A 78 3.15 6.34 -12.57
N LYS A 79 3.74 5.60 -13.51
CA LYS A 79 4.52 6.18 -14.61
C LYS A 79 3.66 6.95 -15.60
N GLU A 80 2.47 6.46 -15.96
CA GLU A 80 1.54 7.09 -16.90
C GLU A 80 1.11 8.48 -16.39
N PHE A 81 0.73 8.55 -15.11
CA PHE A 81 0.20 9.77 -14.49
C PHE A 81 1.25 10.61 -13.73
N HIS A 82 2.50 10.17 -13.68
CA HIS A 82 3.57 10.81 -12.90
C HIS A 82 3.18 11.03 -11.43
N VAL A 83 2.57 10.02 -10.79
CA VAL A 83 2.04 10.07 -9.43
C VAL A 83 2.60 8.95 -8.57
N HIS A 84 2.91 9.24 -7.30
CA HIS A 84 3.27 8.19 -6.33
C HIS A 84 2.02 7.40 -5.95
N ILE A 85 2.17 6.09 -5.75
CA ILE A 85 1.05 5.21 -5.37
C ILE A 85 1.42 4.38 -4.15
N VAL A 86 0.56 4.41 -3.13
CA VAL A 86 0.58 3.50 -1.98
C VAL A 86 -0.67 2.64 -2.03
N TYR A 87 -0.52 1.31 -1.92
CA TYR A 87 -1.66 0.40 -1.95
C TYR A 87 -1.45 -0.84 -1.08
N GLY A 88 -2.55 -1.31 -0.45
CA GLY A 88 -2.54 -2.45 0.45
C GLY A 88 -2.68 -3.79 -0.26
N MET A 89 -1.84 -4.76 0.13
CA MET A 89 -1.81 -6.10 -0.43
C MET A 89 -1.30 -7.12 0.59
N ALA A 90 -1.76 -8.38 0.48
CA ALA A 90 -1.09 -9.50 1.13
C ALA A 90 0.24 -9.76 0.43
N GLU A 91 1.35 -9.53 1.13
CA GLU A 91 2.71 -9.79 0.65
C GLU A 91 3.13 -11.21 1.02
N LYS A 92 3.85 -11.87 0.12
CA LYS A 92 4.47 -13.15 0.35
C LYS A 92 6.00 -13.04 0.22
N GLU A 93 6.71 -13.52 1.23
CA GLU A 93 8.16 -13.71 1.21
C GLU A 93 8.44 -15.16 1.62
N GLU A 94 8.91 -15.97 0.69
CA GLU A 94 9.00 -17.42 0.85
C GLU A 94 7.64 -18.04 1.26
N ASP A 95 7.55 -18.61 2.45
CA ASP A 95 6.30 -19.18 3.01
C ASP A 95 5.62 -18.26 4.04
N ILE A 96 6.15 -17.06 4.24
CA ILE A 96 5.65 -16.09 5.21
C ILE A 96 4.73 -15.08 4.53
N LEU A 97 3.60 -14.77 5.18
CA LEU A 97 2.64 -13.78 4.71
C LEU A 97 2.67 -12.53 5.60
N TYR A 98 2.55 -11.36 4.97
CA TYR A 98 2.47 -10.07 5.64
C TYR A 98 1.29 -9.26 5.12
N ASN A 99 0.68 -8.46 5.99
CA ASN A 99 -0.23 -7.39 5.59
C ASN A 99 0.62 -6.16 5.29
N SER A 100 0.72 -5.77 4.02
CA SER A 100 1.69 -4.78 3.58
C SER A 100 1.10 -3.65 2.76
N GLN A 101 1.72 -2.47 2.87
CA GLN A 101 1.56 -1.37 1.94
C GLN A 101 2.76 -1.35 0.99
N PHE A 102 2.47 -1.40 -0.31
CA PHE A 102 3.44 -1.28 -1.39
C PHE A 102 3.54 0.17 -1.81
N PHE A 103 4.75 0.68 -1.96
CA PHE A 103 4.98 2.06 -2.34
C PHE A 103 5.74 2.15 -3.67
N ILE A 104 5.10 2.76 -4.66
CA ILE A 104 5.64 2.97 -6.00
C ILE A 104 5.83 4.48 -6.21
N ASP A 105 6.98 4.87 -6.76
CA ASP A 105 7.24 6.27 -7.10
C ASP A 105 6.60 6.66 -8.44
N ASP A 106 6.61 7.94 -8.74
CA ASP A 106 6.03 8.53 -9.95
C ASP A 106 6.75 8.19 -11.26
N THR A 107 7.87 7.46 -11.20
CA THR A 107 8.55 6.87 -12.36
C THR A 107 8.16 5.40 -12.57
N GLY A 108 7.35 4.84 -11.67
CA GLY A 108 6.91 3.45 -11.68
C GLY A 108 7.87 2.48 -10.97
N VAL A 109 8.82 2.98 -10.20
CA VAL A 109 9.76 2.14 -9.43
C VAL A 109 9.14 1.76 -8.09
N LEU A 110 9.15 0.47 -7.76
CA LEU A 110 8.77 0.00 -6.42
C LEU A 110 9.86 0.40 -5.43
N LEU A 111 9.55 1.34 -4.54
CA LEU A 111 10.45 1.80 -3.48
C LEU A 111 10.61 0.76 -2.36
N GLY A 112 9.62 -0.10 -2.20
CA GLY A 112 9.57 -1.16 -1.21
C GLY A 112 8.20 -1.32 -0.57
N THR A 113 8.16 -2.07 0.53
CA THR A 113 6.95 -2.32 1.30
C THR A 113 7.11 -1.88 2.76
N TYR A 114 5.99 -1.54 3.37
CA TYR A 114 5.83 -1.46 4.81
C TYR A 114 4.95 -2.63 5.26
N ARG A 115 5.42 -3.45 6.18
CA ARG A 115 4.70 -4.59 6.78
C ARG A 115 4.07 -4.14 8.09
N LYS A 116 2.77 -4.36 8.25
CA LYS A 116 2.01 -3.99 9.45
C LYS A 116 2.65 -4.57 10.71
N VAL A 117 3.01 -3.69 11.65
CA VAL A 117 3.68 -4.08 12.91
C VAL A 117 2.66 -4.59 13.92
N HIS A 118 1.52 -3.91 14.04
CA HIS A 118 0.48 -4.28 14.98
C HIS A 118 -0.69 -4.97 14.27
N LEU A 119 -0.68 -6.29 14.27
CA LEU A 119 -1.76 -7.09 13.70
C LEU A 119 -3.01 -7.03 14.57
N PHE A 120 -4.17 -6.82 13.94
CA PHE A 120 -5.46 -6.75 14.61
C PHE A 120 -6.17 -8.11 14.60
N ASP A 121 -6.67 -8.53 15.76
CA ASP A 121 -7.56 -9.69 15.93
C ASP A 121 -7.15 -10.92 15.11
N SER A 122 -8.00 -11.38 14.20
CA SER A 122 -7.82 -12.58 13.38
C SER A 122 -6.68 -12.49 12.36
N GLU A 123 -6.14 -11.31 12.07
CA GLU A 123 -4.97 -11.16 11.19
C GLU A 123 -3.79 -12.00 11.67
N LYS A 124 -3.64 -12.16 12.98
CA LYS A 124 -2.58 -12.96 13.62
C LYS A 124 -2.61 -14.44 13.24
N ASN A 125 -3.73 -14.94 12.69
CA ASN A 125 -3.86 -16.31 12.23
C ASN A 125 -3.26 -16.53 10.83
N TYR A 126 -3.00 -15.44 10.08
CA TYR A 126 -2.61 -15.50 8.67
C TYR A 126 -1.33 -14.76 8.38
N PHE A 127 -1.06 -13.66 9.08
CA PHE A 127 0.07 -12.77 8.83
C PHE A 127 1.08 -12.81 9.96
N THR A 128 2.33 -12.60 9.59
CA THR A 128 3.43 -12.31 10.51
C THR A 128 3.54 -10.80 10.67
N PRO A 129 3.76 -10.27 11.89
CA PRO A 129 3.97 -8.84 12.08
C PRO A 129 5.27 -8.37 11.42
N GLY A 130 5.27 -7.13 10.94
CA GLY A 130 6.48 -6.42 10.58
C GLY A 130 7.31 -6.06 11.81
N ASP A 131 8.55 -5.67 11.61
CA ASP A 131 9.54 -5.42 12.66
C ASP A 131 10.02 -3.95 12.73
N GLN A 132 9.56 -3.10 11.81
CA GLN A 132 10.02 -1.71 11.74
C GLN A 132 9.01 -0.74 11.15
N PHE A 133 9.04 0.49 11.62
CA PHE A 133 8.38 1.63 10.99
C PHE A 133 9.33 2.27 9.98
N LYS A 134 9.02 2.12 8.69
CA LYS A 134 9.89 2.48 7.59
C LYS A 134 9.56 3.85 7.02
N VAL A 135 10.59 4.66 6.75
CA VAL A 135 10.50 5.94 6.05
C VAL A 135 11.08 5.80 4.66
N PHE A 136 10.36 6.28 3.65
CA PHE A 136 10.76 6.28 2.25
C PHE A 136 11.17 7.70 1.83
N ASN A 137 12.37 7.83 1.26
CA ASN A 137 12.82 9.09 0.69
C ASN A 137 12.28 9.21 -0.73
N THR A 138 11.50 10.26 -0.98
CA THR A 138 10.89 10.54 -2.28
C THR A 138 11.12 11.99 -2.68
N LYS A 139 10.83 12.35 -3.92
CA LYS A 139 10.89 13.75 -4.38
C LYS A 139 9.79 14.63 -3.78
N ILE A 140 8.71 14.03 -3.24
CA ILE A 140 7.63 14.75 -2.55
C ILE A 140 7.83 14.79 -1.03
N GLY A 141 8.99 14.35 -0.54
CA GLY A 141 9.38 14.35 0.87
C GLY A 141 9.68 12.97 1.42
N ARG A 142 9.92 12.93 2.72
CA ARG A 142 10.14 11.71 3.49
C ARG A 142 8.79 11.19 3.97
N ILE A 143 8.37 10.06 3.42
CA ILE A 143 7.04 9.48 3.64
C ILE A 143 7.13 8.30 4.60
N GLY A 144 6.38 8.36 5.71
CA GLY A 144 6.22 7.26 6.65
C GLY A 144 4.89 6.54 6.39
N LEU A 145 4.89 5.22 6.55
CA LEU A 145 3.68 4.42 6.40
C LEU A 145 3.35 3.68 7.69
N PHE A 146 2.06 3.58 8.01
CA PHE A 146 1.51 2.65 8.98
C PHE A 146 0.11 2.21 8.55
N ILE A 147 -0.37 1.08 9.04
CA ILE A 147 -1.60 0.45 8.57
C ILE A 147 -2.61 0.33 9.71
N CYS A 148 -3.79 0.95 9.55
CA CYS A 148 -5.00 0.72 10.36
C CYS A 148 -4.70 0.67 11.88
N TYR A 149 -4.58 -0.54 12.45
CA TYR A 149 -4.39 -0.74 13.89
C TYR A 149 -3.08 -0.16 14.43
N ASP A 150 -2.06 0.04 13.59
CA ASP A 150 -0.84 0.76 14.00
C ASP A 150 -1.15 2.17 14.52
N ALA A 151 -2.20 2.81 14.00
CA ALA A 151 -2.60 4.16 14.43
C ALA A 151 -3.10 4.25 15.87
N PHE A 152 -3.46 3.12 16.50
CA PHE A 152 -3.85 3.06 17.91
C PHE A 152 -2.64 3.12 18.86
N PHE A 153 -1.43 2.97 18.34
CA PHE A 153 -0.19 2.97 19.12
C PHE A 153 0.57 4.28 18.86
N PRO A 154 0.65 5.20 19.85
CA PRO A 154 1.37 6.46 19.71
C PRO A 154 2.85 6.26 19.30
N GLU A 155 3.42 5.12 19.63
CA GLU A 155 4.78 4.72 19.29
C GLU A 155 4.99 4.61 17.77
N ALA A 156 3.98 4.23 17.00
CA ALA A 156 4.05 4.15 15.54
C ALA A 156 4.34 5.54 14.94
N ALA A 157 3.48 6.50 15.23
CA ALA A 157 3.65 7.87 14.75
C ALA A 157 4.93 8.53 15.30
N ARG A 158 5.25 8.30 16.59
CA ARG A 158 6.46 8.81 17.23
C ARG A 158 7.73 8.25 16.58
N SER A 159 7.77 6.95 16.29
CA SER A 159 8.92 6.31 15.64
C SER A 159 9.18 6.88 14.25
N LEU A 160 8.13 7.16 13.48
CA LEU A 160 8.24 7.84 12.19
C LEU A 160 8.69 9.30 12.34
N ALA A 161 8.11 10.03 13.30
CA ALA A 161 8.47 11.44 13.56
C ALA A 161 9.95 11.60 13.96
N ILE A 162 10.49 10.71 14.81
CA ILE A 162 11.90 10.74 15.21
C ILE A 162 12.82 10.48 14.00
N GLN A 163 12.37 9.68 13.05
CA GLN A 163 13.10 9.46 11.80
C GLN A 163 13.01 10.65 10.83
N GLY A 164 12.29 11.72 11.20
CA GLY A 164 12.19 12.95 10.40
C GLY A 164 11.28 12.80 9.18
N VAL A 165 10.15 12.14 9.34
CA VAL A 165 9.10 12.05 8.30
C VAL A 165 8.48 13.43 8.05
N ASP A 166 8.12 13.70 6.80
CA ASP A 166 7.42 14.94 6.39
C ASP A 166 5.90 14.71 6.26
N LEU A 167 5.49 13.45 5.91
CA LEU A 167 4.09 13.04 5.70
C LEU A 167 3.92 11.57 6.09
#